data_df5e531b1262eb4351bd85f2b9fdaacc
#
_entry.id   df5e531b1262eb4351bd85f2b9fdaacc
#
_cell.length_a   1.000
_cell.length_b   1.000
_cell.length_c   1.000
_cell.angle_alpha   90.00
_cell.angle_beta   90.00
_cell.angle_gamma   90.00
#
_symmetry.space_group_name_H-M   'P 1'
#
loop_
_entity.id
_entity.type
_entity.pdbx_description
1 polymer ?
#
loop_
_entity_poly.entity_id
_entity_poly.type
_entity_poly.pdbx_seq_one_letter_code
_entity_poly.pdbx_strand_id
1 'polypeptide(L)'
;CTTARSSAMRKREDIMRPSTIWYTLKQGFKNIKRNWMFSLACIITMAACIFLVGIFYSIVNNVDNIAHKVEEEVPITVFFDEGTTEEEIQAVGEEIQARSEVAKIEYESADQAWEEYKKQYFDDEDAADGFKDDNPLVNSSNYHVYLNDITKQTELVNYIQGLEHVRKVNQSEQASKTLGSINKLVSYVSIGVIGILLVISVFLISNTVSMGISVRKEEIGIMKYIGATDAFVRLPFLLEGIVLGVIGAAIPLVGLFFLYNSAVEFILTKFNVLTGIVDFIPIWQIYEGLIPMGLGLGVGIGLLGSFFTTRKHLRV
;
A
#
# COMPACT_ATOMS: atom_id res chain seq x y z
N CYS A 1 -45.59 33.35 -10.51
CA CYS A 1 -44.54 32.31 -10.71
C CYS A 1 -43.13 32.83 -10.55
N THR A 2 -42.85 34.09 -10.85
CA THR A 2 -41.54 34.74 -10.81
C THR A 2 -41.05 35.02 -9.37
N THR A 3 -41.92 35.35 -8.44
CA THR A 3 -41.60 35.66 -7.05
C THR A 3 -41.16 34.44 -6.22
N ALA A 4 -41.77 33.26 -6.49
CA ALA A 4 -41.38 32.02 -5.81
C ALA A 4 -39.98 31.52 -6.23
N ARG A 5 -39.58 31.75 -7.50
CA ARG A 5 -38.24 31.37 -8.02
C ARG A 5 -37.13 32.28 -7.47
N SER A 6 -37.41 33.58 -7.28
CA SER A 6 -36.52 34.54 -6.66
C SER A 6 -36.27 34.23 -5.16
N SER A 7 -37.32 33.82 -4.42
CA SER A 7 -37.19 33.46 -3.01
C SER A 7 -36.40 32.14 -2.81
N ALA A 8 -36.51 31.19 -3.73
CA ALA A 8 -35.78 29.92 -3.71
C ALA A 8 -34.29 30.13 -4.05
N MET A 9 -33.95 31.03 -4.98
CA MET A 9 -32.57 31.39 -5.27
C MET A 9 -31.92 32.16 -4.10
N ARG A 10 -32.62 33.09 -3.49
CA ARG A 10 -32.12 33.81 -2.30
C ARG A 10 -31.86 32.86 -1.12
N LYS A 11 -32.69 31.83 -0.94
CA LYS A 11 -32.49 30.79 0.07
C LYS A 11 -31.26 29.90 -0.18
N ARG A 12 -30.84 29.72 -1.43
CA ARG A 12 -29.64 28.97 -1.78
C ARG A 12 -28.37 29.76 -1.52
N GLU A 13 -28.38 31.10 -1.75
CA GLU A 13 -27.20 31.94 -1.52
C GLU A 13 -26.91 32.13 -0.02
N ASP A 14 -27.94 32.12 0.85
CA ASP A 14 -27.76 32.28 2.30
C ASP A 14 -27.06 31.08 2.98
N ILE A 15 -27.13 29.89 2.39
CA ILE A 15 -26.44 28.70 2.91
C ILE A 15 -24.93 28.75 2.70
N MET A 16 -24.45 29.51 1.72
CA MET A 16 -23.04 29.58 1.30
C MET A 16 -22.30 30.82 1.82
N ARG A 17 -22.88 31.61 2.70
CA ARG A 17 -22.20 32.77 3.28
C ARG A 17 -21.10 32.35 4.26
N PRO A 18 -19.92 32.98 4.24
CA PRO A 18 -18.80 32.66 5.15
C PRO A 18 -19.21 32.70 6.64
N SER A 19 -20.13 33.58 6.99
CA SER A 19 -20.68 33.70 8.35
C SER A 19 -21.47 32.45 8.79
N THR A 20 -22.17 31.80 7.84
CA THR A 20 -22.91 30.56 8.12
C THR A 20 -21.96 29.38 8.34
N ILE A 21 -20.88 29.31 7.55
CA ILE A 21 -19.86 28.26 7.69
C ILE A 21 -19.15 28.40 9.03
N TRP A 22 -18.77 29.63 9.40
CA TRP A 22 -18.12 29.90 10.69
C TRP A 22 -19.03 29.56 11.89
N TYR A 23 -20.29 29.92 11.80
CA TYR A 23 -21.30 29.59 12.82
C TYR A 23 -21.46 28.07 12.98
N THR A 24 -21.58 27.35 11.86
CA THR A 24 -21.74 25.88 11.87
C THR A 24 -20.48 25.17 12.37
N LEU A 25 -19.27 25.65 12.03
CA LEU A 25 -18.04 25.13 12.60
C LEU A 25 -17.96 25.31 14.11
N LYS A 26 -18.24 26.53 14.59
CA LYS A 26 -18.27 26.84 16.03
C LYS A 26 -19.27 25.94 16.76
N GLN A 27 -20.41 25.65 16.14
CA GLN A 27 -21.46 24.81 16.68
C GLN A 27 -21.06 23.33 16.69
N GLY A 28 -20.35 22.84 15.65
CA GLY A 28 -19.76 21.50 15.61
C GLY A 28 -18.75 21.29 16.76
N PHE A 29 -17.82 22.23 16.95
CA PHE A 29 -16.86 22.16 18.08
C PHE A 29 -17.55 22.18 19.45
N LYS A 30 -18.60 22.99 19.62
CA LYS A 30 -19.37 23.02 20.87
C LYS A 30 -20.06 21.68 21.15
N ASN A 31 -20.54 20.99 20.11
CA ASN A 31 -21.13 19.66 20.22
C ASN A 31 -20.11 18.61 20.65
N ILE A 32 -18.93 18.59 19.99
CA ILE A 32 -17.81 17.71 20.32
C ILE A 32 -17.44 17.85 21.81
N LYS A 33 -17.30 19.10 22.30
CA LYS A 33 -16.98 19.37 23.70
C LYS A 33 -18.08 18.93 24.68
N ARG A 34 -19.36 19.13 24.31
CA ARG A 34 -20.50 18.75 25.16
C ARG A 34 -20.65 17.23 25.25
N ASN A 35 -20.32 16.52 24.18
CA ASN A 35 -20.42 15.07 24.09
C ASN A 35 -19.03 14.39 23.96
N TRP A 36 -18.06 14.91 24.74
CA TRP A 36 -16.65 14.60 24.58
C TRP A 36 -16.30 13.11 24.68
N MET A 37 -16.99 12.34 25.53
CA MET A 37 -16.74 10.88 25.70
C MET A 37 -17.05 10.11 24.40
N PHE A 38 -18.20 10.38 23.75
CA PHE A 38 -18.56 9.69 22.53
C PHE A 38 -17.73 10.18 21.33
N SER A 39 -17.43 11.48 21.30
CA SER A 39 -16.52 12.06 20.30
C SER A 39 -15.11 11.47 20.41
N LEU A 40 -14.61 11.29 21.63
CA LEU A 40 -13.32 10.64 21.90
C LEU A 40 -13.31 9.18 21.45
N ALA A 41 -14.38 8.42 21.76
CA ALA A 41 -14.50 7.04 21.29
C ALA A 41 -14.49 6.95 19.77
N CYS A 42 -15.18 7.86 19.07
CA CYS A 42 -15.13 7.95 17.60
C CYS A 42 -13.72 8.25 17.08
N ILE A 43 -13.04 9.23 17.67
CA ILE A 43 -11.68 9.61 17.28
C ILE A 43 -10.74 8.42 17.47
N ILE A 44 -10.77 7.74 18.62
CA ILE A 44 -9.92 6.58 18.92
C ILE A 44 -10.18 5.45 17.92
N THR A 45 -11.44 5.13 17.63
CA THR A 45 -11.76 4.05 16.69
C THR A 45 -11.34 4.39 15.26
N MET A 46 -11.57 5.63 14.83
CA MET A 46 -11.11 6.10 13.51
C MET A 46 -9.59 6.13 13.43
N ALA A 47 -8.93 6.59 14.49
CA ALA A 47 -7.47 6.59 14.56
C ALA A 47 -6.92 5.16 14.50
N ALA A 48 -7.50 4.21 15.21
CA ALA A 48 -7.12 2.80 15.15
C ALA A 48 -7.33 2.22 13.73
N CYS A 49 -8.47 2.54 13.09
CA CYS A 49 -8.72 2.11 11.72
C CYS A 49 -7.66 2.64 10.75
N ILE A 50 -7.40 3.95 10.76
CA ILE A 50 -6.45 4.59 9.84
C ILE A 50 -5.01 4.17 10.16
N PHE A 51 -4.70 3.94 11.45
CA PHE A 51 -3.41 3.40 11.87
C PHE A 51 -3.14 2.02 11.28
N LEU A 52 -4.11 1.11 11.35
CA LEU A 52 -3.98 -0.22 10.75
C LEU A 52 -3.92 -0.16 9.22
N VAL A 53 -4.73 0.70 8.59
CA VAL A 53 -4.62 0.97 7.15
C VAL A 53 -3.20 1.38 6.79
N GLY A 54 -2.61 2.31 7.54
CA GLY A 54 -1.26 2.80 7.30
C GLY A 54 -0.18 1.74 7.50
N ILE A 55 -0.30 0.90 8.54
CA ILE A 55 0.60 -0.24 8.74
C ILE A 55 0.53 -1.20 7.55
N PHE A 56 -0.67 -1.65 7.18
CA PHE A 56 -0.83 -2.59 6.07
C PHE A 56 -0.37 -1.99 4.74
N TYR A 57 -0.70 -0.73 4.48
CA TYR A 57 -0.22 -0.03 3.30
C TYR A 57 1.31 0.01 3.25
N SER A 58 1.97 0.32 4.36
CA SER A 58 3.43 0.34 4.45
C SER A 58 4.04 -1.04 4.26
N ILE A 59 3.45 -2.10 4.85
CA ILE A 59 3.93 -3.47 4.69
C ILE A 59 3.80 -3.91 3.23
N VAL A 60 2.62 -3.75 2.62
CA VAL A 60 2.36 -4.18 1.24
C VAL A 60 3.33 -3.50 0.27
N ASN A 61 3.52 -2.17 0.38
CA ASN A 61 4.44 -1.45 -0.51
C ASN A 61 5.90 -1.87 -0.32
N ASN A 62 6.35 -2.09 0.92
CA ASN A 62 7.72 -2.55 1.16
C ASN A 62 7.95 -4.00 0.70
N VAL A 63 6.98 -4.90 0.95
CA VAL A 63 7.07 -6.29 0.46
C VAL A 63 7.10 -6.32 -1.07
N ASP A 64 6.29 -5.50 -1.72
CA ASP A 64 6.26 -5.36 -3.17
C ASP A 64 7.59 -4.81 -3.71
N ASN A 65 8.13 -3.76 -3.11
CA ASN A 65 9.42 -3.19 -3.48
C ASN A 65 10.58 -4.19 -3.29
N ILE A 66 10.58 -4.93 -2.19
CA ILE A 66 11.59 -5.97 -1.93
C ILE A 66 11.43 -7.11 -2.95
N ALA A 67 10.21 -7.53 -3.25
CA ALA A 67 9.95 -8.54 -4.24
C ALA A 67 10.50 -8.14 -5.62
N HIS A 68 10.18 -6.93 -6.09
CA HIS A 68 10.70 -6.42 -7.36
C HIS A 68 12.22 -6.34 -7.38
N LYS A 69 12.87 -5.87 -6.31
CA LYS A 69 14.33 -5.81 -6.25
C LYS A 69 14.98 -7.19 -6.27
N VAL A 70 14.46 -8.13 -5.49
CA VAL A 70 14.95 -9.53 -5.51
C VAL A 70 14.75 -10.14 -6.89
N GLU A 71 13.67 -9.83 -7.57
CA GLU A 71 13.39 -10.30 -8.93
C GLU A 71 14.33 -9.67 -9.97
N GLU A 72 14.69 -8.38 -9.82
CA GLU A 72 15.66 -7.67 -10.69
C GLU A 72 17.09 -8.18 -10.47
N GLU A 73 17.44 -8.54 -9.23
CA GLU A 73 18.79 -9.02 -8.87
C GLU A 73 19.01 -10.51 -9.12
N VAL A 74 17.95 -11.32 -9.22
CA VAL A 74 18.06 -12.77 -9.49
C VAL A 74 17.98 -13.03 -10.99
N PRO A 75 19.11 -13.41 -11.62
CA PRO A 75 19.15 -13.63 -13.05
C PRO A 75 18.40 -14.89 -13.45
N ILE A 76 17.94 -14.92 -14.69
CA ILE A 76 17.58 -16.15 -15.39
C ILE A 76 18.92 -16.81 -15.79
N THR A 77 19.15 -18.03 -15.32
CA THR A 77 20.37 -18.78 -15.69
C THR A 77 20.05 -19.68 -16.89
N VAL A 78 20.80 -19.49 -17.97
CA VAL A 78 20.67 -20.20 -19.23
C VAL A 78 21.82 -21.16 -19.39
N PHE A 79 21.56 -22.46 -19.35
CA PHE A 79 22.56 -23.51 -19.55
C PHE A 79 22.53 -24.00 -21.01
N PHE A 80 23.71 -24.33 -21.55
CA PHE A 80 23.90 -24.78 -22.92
C PHE A 80 23.97 -26.29 -23.03
N ASP A 81 23.74 -26.80 -24.22
CA ASP A 81 23.93 -28.21 -24.53
C ASP A 81 25.41 -28.61 -24.44
N GLU A 82 25.64 -29.89 -24.11
CA GLU A 82 27.01 -30.43 -24.05
C GLU A 82 27.66 -30.38 -25.42
N GLY A 83 28.87 -29.81 -25.46
CA GLY A 83 29.68 -29.71 -26.69
C GLY A 83 29.33 -28.47 -27.54
N THR A 84 28.52 -27.52 -27.08
CA THR A 84 28.31 -26.23 -27.72
C THR A 84 29.61 -25.43 -27.69
N THR A 85 30.02 -24.90 -28.85
CA THR A 85 31.24 -24.10 -28.99
C THR A 85 31.08 -22.71 -28.41
N GLU A 86 32.19 -22.06 -28.06
CA GLU A 86 32.14 -20.68 -27.54
C GLU A 86 31.55 -19.69 -28.55
N GLU A 87 31.72 -19.94 -29.86
CA GLU A 87 31.13 -19.10 -30.93
C GLU A 87 29.61 -19.23 -30.95
N GLU A 88 29.07 -20.42 -30.77
CA GLU A 88 27.64 -20.67 -30.68
C GLU A 88 27.02 -20.08 -29.40
N ILE A 89 27.72 -20.22 -28.25
CA ILE A 89 27.35 -19.61 -26.98
C ILE A 89 27.25 -18.08 -27.15
N GLN A 90 28.26 -17.46 -27.78
CA GLN A 90 28.26 -16.02 -28.03
C GLN A 90 27.10 -15.60 -28.95
N ALA A 91 26.81 -16.36 -30.00
CA ALA A 91 25.70 -16.06 -30.90
C ALA A 91 24.35 -16.07 -30.17
N VAL A 92 24.11 -17.08 -29.32
CA VAL A 92 22.93 -17.15 -28.46
C VAL A 92 22.87 -15.95 -27.50
N GLY A 93 24.01 -15.56 -26.92
CA GLY A 93 24.11 -14.39 -26.04
C GLY A 93 23.73 -13.08 -26.74
N GLU A 94 24.22 -12.86 -27.98
CA GLU A 94 23.89 -11.70 -28.78
C GLU A 94 22.38 -11.67 -29.14
N GLU A 95 21.79 -12.81 -29.44
CA GLU A 95 20.37 -12.95 -29.75
C GLU A 95 19.50 -12.63 -28.53
N ILE A 96 19.87 -13.11 -27.34
CA ILE A 96 19.18 -12.80 -26.07
C ILE A 96 19.35 -11.31 -25.73
N GLN A 97 20.54 -10.75 -25.88
CA GLN A 97 20.85 -9.36 -25.54
C GLN A 97 20.12 -8.36 -26.46
N ALA A 98 19.78 -8.75 -27.68
CA ALA A 98 19.02 -7.92 -28.61
C ALA A 98 17.55 -7.71 -28.21
N ARG A 99 17.06 -8.47 -27.23
CA ARG A 99 15.69 -8.36 -26.73
C ARG A 99 15.51 -7.13 -25.86
N SER A 100 14.41 -6.41 -26.04
CA SER A 100 14.09 -5.18 -25.30
C SER A 100 13.84 -5.41 -23.82
N GLU A 101 13.50 -6.63 -23.43
CA GLU A 101 13.20 -7.05 -22.06
C GLU A 101 14.47 -7.28 -21.23
N VAL A 102 15.62 -7.43 -21.91
CA VAL A 102 16.90 -7.75 -21.26
C VAL A 102 17.62 -6.47 -20.86
N ALA A 103 17.99 -6.40 -19.58
CA ALA A 103 18.81 -5.31 -19.04
C ALA A 103 20.29 -5.54 -19.24
N LYS A 104 20.75 -6.77 -18.96
CA LYS A 104 22.16 -7.14 -18.91
C LYS A 104 22.30 -8.66 -19.06
N ILE A 105 23.40 -9.08 -19.67
CA ILE A 105 23.81 -10.48 -19.73
C ILE A 105 25.23 -10.57 -19.17
N GLU A 106 25.48 -11.57 -18.33
CA GLU A 106 26.79 -11.92 -17.81
C GLU A 106 27.09 -13.38 -18.17
N TYR A 107 28.25 -13.61 -18.77
CA TYR A 107 28.74 -14.96 -19.05
C TYR A 107 29.53 -15.49 -17.86
N GLU A 108 29.19 -16.68 -17.40
CA GLU A 108 29.92 -17.43 -16.39
C GLU A 108 30.50 -18.69 -17.03
N SER A 109 31.83 -18.80 -17.03
CA SER A 109 32.47 -20.01 -17.50
C SER A 109 32.33 -21.18 -16.51
N ALA A 110 32.49 -22.39 -17.00
CA ALA A 110 32.42 -23.59 -16.17
C ALA A 110 33.45 -23.56 -15.00
N ASP A 111 34.59 -22.96 -15.21
CA ASP A 111 35.61 -22.83 -14.16
C ASP A 111 35.20 -21.77 -13.11
N GLN A 112 34.62 -20.64 -13.55
CA GLN A 112 34.10 -19.63 -12.63
C GLN A 112 32.95 -20.21 -11.78
N ALA A 113 31.99 -20.90 -12.41
CA ALA A 113 30.90 -21.57 -11.72
C ALA A 113 31.43 -22.57 -10.67
N TRP A 114 32.49 -23.30 -10.98
CA TRP A 114 33.11 -24.22 -10.02
C TRP A 114 33.79 -23.50 -8.86
N GLU A 115 34.50 -22.41 -9.12
CA GLU A 115 35.15 -21.60 -8.08
C GLU A 115 34.09 -20.95 -7.14
N GLU A 116 32.97 -20.46 -7.69
CA GLU A 116 31.89 -19.90 -6.88
C GLU A 116 31.20 -21.00 -6.06
N TYR A 117 30.94 -22.15 -6.68
CA TYR A 117 30.35 -23.28 -5.99
C TYR A 117 31.21 -23.75 -4.81
N LYS A 118 32.54 -23.82 -5.00
CA LYS A 118 33.48 -24.17 -3.93
C LYS A 118 33.38 -23.18 -2.76
N LYS A 119 33.41 -21.89 -3.04
CA LYS A 119 33.33 -20.85 -2.00
C LYS A 119 31.99 -20.87 -1.23
N GLN A 120 30.92 -21.28 -1.88
CA GLN A 120 29.58 -21.25 -1.26
C GLN A 120 29.29 -22.49 -0.41
N TYR A 121 29.77 -23.66 -0.81
CA TYR A 121 29.37 -24.95 -0.23
C TYR A 121 30.47 -25.68 0.51
N PHE A 122 31.73 -25.27 0.38
CA PHE A 122 32.84 -25.88 1.10
C PHE A 122 33.46 -24.85 2.08
N ASP A 123 33.24 -25.09 3.37
CA ASP A 123 33.79 -24.24 4.44
C ASP A 123 35.32 -24.38 4.56
N ASP A 124 35.91 -25.47 4.00
CA ASP A 124 37.33 -25.79 4.04
C ASP A 124 37.87 -26.02 2.61
N GLU A 125 38.89 -25.27 2.21
CA GLU A 125 39.52 -25.43 0.89
C GLU A 125 40.03 -26.88 0.66
N ASP A 126 40.43 -27.57 1.74
CA ASP A 126 40.87 -28.97 1.70
C ASP A 126 39.79 -29.97 1.37
N ALA A 127 38.49 -29.64 1.62
CA ALA A 127 37.37 -30.51 1.30
C ALA A 127 37.11 -30.61 -0.23
N ALA A 128 37.52 -29.59 -0.98
CA ALA A 128 37.45 -29.57 -2.45
C ALA A 128 38.66 -30.26 -3.15
N ASP A 129 39.69 -30.66 -2.39
CA ASP A 129 40.93 -31.26 -2.93
C ASP A 129 40.70 -32.56 -3.70
N GLY A 130 39.61 -33.28 -3.41
CA GLY A 130 39.19 -34.47 -4.16
C GLY A 130 38.75 -34.22 -5.60
N PHE A 131 38.54 -32.96 -5.99
CA PHE A 131 38.05 -32.54 -7.32
C PHE A 131 39.10 -31.67 -8.06
N LYS A 132 40.35 -31.62 -7.60
CA LYS A 132 41.40 -30.74 -8.19
C LYS A 132 41.63 -30.98 -9.67
N ASP A 133 41.52 -32.22 -10.11
CA ASP A 133 41.84 -32.66 -11.50
C ASP A 133 40.57 -32.94 -12.33
N ASP A 134 39.36 -32.82 -11.73
CA ASP A 134 38.10 -33.16 -12.40
C ASP A 134 37.00 -32.14 -12.01
N ASN A 135 36.85 -31.10 -12.84
CA ASN A 135 35.80 -30.11 -12.64
C ASN A 135 34.42 -30.75 -12.92
N PRO A 136 33.58 -31.02 -11.89
CA PRO A 136 32.25 -31.61 -12.09
C PRO A 136 31.27 -30.71 -12.85
N LEU A 137 31.61 -29.43 -12.99
CA LEU A 137 30.81 -28.41 -13.69
C LEU A 137 31.37 -28.08 -15.09
N VAL A 138 32.21 -28.92 -15.69
CA VAL A 138 32.88 -28.68 -16.98
C VAL A 138 31.89 -28.33 -18.11
N ASN A 139 30.64 -28.82 -18.07
CA ASN A 139 29.57 -28.54 -19.03
C ASN A 139 28.50 -27.59 -18.47
N SER A 140 28.86 -26.76 -17.50
CA SER A 140 27.91 -25.88 -16.78
C SER A 140 28.16 -24.38 -17.04
N SER A 141 28.87 -24.06 -18.15
CA SER A 141 28.89 -22.67 -18.61
C SER A 141 27.49 -22.16 -18.82
N ASN A 142 27.24 -20.93 -18.44
CA ASN A 142 25.89 -20.37 -18.45
C ASN A 142 25.90 -18.87 -18.70
N TYR A 143 24.73 -18.34 -19.07
CA TYR A 143 24.46 -16.91 -19.04
C TYR A 143 23.55 -16.57 -17.88
N HIS A 144 23.88 -15.52 -17.14
CA HIS A 144 23.02 -14.83 -16.22
C HIS A 144 22.35 -13.67 -16.93
N VAL A 145 21.04 -13.80 -17.17
CA VAL A 145 20.22 -12.82 -17.90
C VAL A 145 19.38 -12.05 -16.92
N TYR A 146 19.62 -10.74 -16.83
CA TYR A 146 18.87 -9.81 -15.97
C TYR A 146 17.80 -9.09 -16.81
N LEU A 147 16.61 -8.90 -16.24
CA LEU A 147 15.50 -8.28 -16.93
C LEU A 147 15.35 -6.80 -16.56
N ASN A 148 14.83 -6.01 -17.52
CA ASN A 148 14.35 -4.65 -17.27
C ASN A 148 12.93 -4.64 -16.67
N ASP A 149 12.13 -5.68 -16.96
CA ASP A 149 10.73 -5.77 -16.58
C ASP A 149 10.37 -7.24 -16.31
N ILE A 150 10.19 -7.56 -15.04
CA ILE A 150 9.92 -8.91 -14.56
C ILE A 150 8.58 -9.46 -15.06
N THR A 151 7.61 -8.60 -15.37
CA THR A 151 6.31 -9.04 -15.89
C THR A 151 6.43 -9.80 -17.20
N LYS A 152 7.52 -9.60 -17.94
CA LYS A 152 7.86 -10.28 -19.19
C LYS A 152 8.76 -11.50 -19.04
N GLN A 153 9.12 -11.86 -17.81
CA GLN A 153 10.01 -12.99 -17.52
C GLN A 153 9.54 -14.28 -18.18
N THR A 154 8.26 -14.62 -18.04
CA THR A 154 7.70 -15.85 -18.60
C THR A 154 7.80 -15.88 -20.14
N GLU A 155 7.60 -14.74 -20.78
CA GLU A 155 7.70 -14.63 -22.25
C GLU A 155 9.15 -14.79 -22.71
N LEU A 156 10.08 -14.13 -22.02
CA LEU A 156 11.51 -14.23 -22.31
C LEU A 156 12.04 -15.66 -22.05
N VAL A 157 11.64 -16.30 -20.96
CA VAL A 157 12.04 -17.69 -20.67
C VAL A 157 11.54 -18.66 -21.74
N ASN A 158 10.28 -18.54 -22.16
CA ASN A 158 9.73 -19.37 -23.23
C ASN A 158 10.47 -19.15 -24.56
N TYR A 159 10.87 -17.91 -24.85
CA TYR A 159 11.68 -17.57 -26.01
C TYR A 159 13.06 -18.22 -25.93
N ILE A 160 13.79 -18.04 -24.83
CA ILE A 160 15.13 -18.60 -24.64
C ILE A 160 15.12 -20.12 -24.67
N GLN A 161 14.10 -20.77 -24.08
CA GLN A 161 13.95 -22.23 -24.14
C GLN A 161 13.74 -22.79 -25.57
N GLY A 162 13.30 -21.93 -26.49
CA GLY A 162 13.12 -22.28 -27.89
C GLY A 162 14.36 -22.08 -28.77
N LEU A 163 15.44 -21.50 -28.25
CA LEU A 163 16.68 -21.29 -28.99
C LEU A 163 17.47 -22.57 -29.13
N GLU A 164 18.17 -22.71 -30.26
CA GLU A 164 19.11 -23.81 -30.47
C GLU A 164 20.28 -23.74 -29.45
N HIS A 165 20.84 -24.88 -29.07
CA HIS A 165 21.94 -24.99 -28.10
C HIS A 165 21.59 -24.64 -26.64
N VAL A 166 20.32 -24.34 -26.30
CA VAL A 166 19.87 -24.10 -24.94
C VAL A 166 19.32 -25.39 -24.33
N ARG A 167 20.07 -25.96 -23.38
CA ARG A 167 19.67 -27.19 -22.67
C ARG A 167 18.59 -26.94 -21.62
N LYS A 168 18.75 -25.89 -20.84
CA LYS A 168 17.89 -25.61 -19.69
C LYS A 168 17.91 -24.14 -19.35
N VAL A 169 16.76 -23.59 -19.05
CA VAL A 169 16.61 -22.26 -18.46
C VAL A 169 16.16 -22.42 -17.03
N ASN A 170 16.97 -21.94 -16.10
CA ASN A 170 16.64 -21.95 -14.68
C ASN A 170 16.18 -20.54 -14.28
N GLN A 171 14.99 -20.45 -13.72
CA GLN A 171 14.43 -19.20 -13.23
C GLN A 171 14.08 -19.35 -11.76
N SER A 172 14.21 -18.29 -10.98
CA SER A 172 13.84 -18.31 -9.57
C SER A 172 12.32 -18.14 -9.37
N GLU A 173 11.55 -18.97 -10.11
CA GLU A 173 10.10 -18.94 -10.11
C GLU A 173 9.50 -19.19 -8.71
N GLN A 174 10.22 -19.93 -7.86
CA GLN A 174 9.78 -20.23 -6.49
C GLN A 174 9.86 -19.01 -5.57
N ALA A 175 10.90 -18.19 -5.68
CA ALA A 175 11.02 -16.97 -4.85
C ALA A 175 9.93 -15.96 -5.22
N SER A 176 9.75 -15.70 -6.51
CA SER A 176 8.73 -14.78 -7.03
C SER A 176 7.29 -15.24 -6.69
N LYS A 177 6.97 -16.54 -6.87
CA LYS A 177 5.66 -17.09 -6.50
C LYS A 177 5.40 -17.05 -5.00
N THR A 178 6.41 -17.28 -4.18
CA THR A 178 6.27 -17.25 -2.72
C THR A 178 6.03 -15.82 -2.22
N LEU A 179 6.82 -14.85 -2.68
CA LEU A 179 6.65 -13.44 -2.33
C LEU A 179 5.31 -12.89 -2.83
N GLY A 180 4.92 -13.19 -4.06
CA GLY A 180 3.61 -12.82 -4.61
C GLY A 180 2.44 -13.43 -3.85
N SER A 181 2.58 -14.65 -3.34
CA SER A 181 1.55 -15.32 -2.51
C SER A 181 1.44 -14.68 -1.13
N ILE A 182 2.56 -14.32 -0.50
CA ILE A 182 2.59 -13.60 0.77
C ILE A 182 1.93 -12.23 0.61
N ASN A 183 2.27 -11.49 -0.44
CA ASN A 183 1.69 -10.17 -0.71
C ASN A 183 0.16 -10.25 -0.91
N LYS A 184 -0.34 -11.24 -1.66
CA LYS A 184 -1.78 -11.50 -1.81
C LYS A 184 -2.45 -11.82 -0.47
N LEU A 185 -1.85 -12.69 0.35
CA LEU A 185 -2.39 -13.03 1.66
C LEU A 185 -2.49 -11.80 2.57
N VAL A 186 -1.42 -11.02 2.67
CA VAL A 186 -1.39 -9.77 3.44
C VAL A 186 -2.45 -8.81 2.94
N SER A 187 -2.62 -8.65 1.62
CA SER A 187 -3.62 -7.77 1.03
C SER A 187 -5.05 -8.22 1.36
N TYR A 188 -5.38 -9.51 1.26
CA TYR A 188 -6.71 -10.02 1.59
C TYR A 188 -7.04 -9.85 3.08
N VAL A 189 -6.10 -10.18 3.97
CA VAL A 189 -6.27 -9.98 5.42
C VAL A 189 -6.46 -8.49 5.72
N SER A 190 -5.67 -7.62 5.10
CA SER A 190 -5.77 -6.16 5.25
C SER A 190 -7.15 -5.65 4.84
N ILE A 191 -7.64 -6.04 3.65
CA ILE A 191 -8.96 -5.63 3.15
C ILE A 191 -10.07 -6.09 4.12
N GLY A 192 -9.98 -7.33 4.63
CA GLY A 192 -10.95 -7.87 5.58
C GLY A 192 -10.98 -7.08 6.89
N VAL A 193 -9.82 -6.83 7.51
CA VAL A 193 -9.70 -6.08 8.76
C VAL A 193 -10.14 -4.63 8.58
N ILE A 194 -9.67 -3.97 7.51
CA ILE A 194 -10.04 -2.59 7.19
C ILE A 194 -11.56 -2.49 6.97
N GLY A 195 -12.15 -3.42 6.23
CA GLY A 195 -13.60 -3.45 5.99
C GLY A 195 -14.42 -3.52 7.28
N ILE A 196 -14.04 -4.39 8.21
CA ILE A 196 -14.69 -4.51 9.52
C ILE A 196 -14.56 -3.21 10.31
N LEU A 197 -13.36 -2.63 10.38
CA LEU A 197 -13.11 -1.39 11.11
C LEU A 197 -13.86 -0.18 10.51
N LEU A 198 -13.99 -0.13 9.18
CA LEU A 198 -14.80 0.89 8.50
C LEU A 198 -16.27 0.80 8.94
N VAL A 199 -16.85 -0.39 8.96
CA VAL A 199 -18.22 -0.60 9.41
C VAL A 199 -18.41 -0.16 10.86
N ILE A 200 -17.49 -0.54 11.74
CA ILE A 200 -17.51 -0.15 13.16
C ILE A 200 -17.40 1.38 13.29
N SER A 201 -16.49 2.02 12.54
CA SER A 201 -16.30 3.47 12.57
C SER A 201 -17.56 4.24 12.12
N VAL A 202 -18.18 3.81 11.02
CA VAL A 202 -19.45 4.40 10.54
C VAL A 202 -20.56 4.23 11.58
N PHE A 203 -20.64 3.06 12.20
CA PHE A 203 -21.63 2.79 13.25
C PHE A 203 -21.45 3.69 14.47
N LEU A 204 -20.22 3.87 14.95
CA LEU A 204 -19.93 4.74 16.10
C LEU A 204 -20.21 6.21 15.80
N ILE A 205 -19.84 6.71 14.61
CA ILE A 205 -20.17 8.05 14.19
C ILE A 205 -21.71 8.23 14.12
N SER A 206 -22.41 7.24 13.57
CA SER A 206 -23.86 7.27 13.50
C SER A 206 -24.51 7.40 14.89
N ASN A 207 -23.99 6.67 15.87
CA ASN A 207 -24.46 6.75 17.26
C ASN A 207 -24.17 8.13 17.88
N THR A 208 -22.98 8.69 17.66
CA THR A 208 -22.58 10.00 18.17
C THR A 208 -23.47 11.11 17.60
N VAL A 209 -23.66 11.10 16.28
CA VAL A 209 -24.53 12.08 15.59
C VAL A 209 -25.97 11.93 16.02
N SER A 210 -26.50 10.69 16.16
CA SER A 210 -27.86 10.43 16.65
C SER A 210 -28.10 11.01 18.06
N MET A 211 -27.09 10.81 18.95
CA MET A 211 -27.15 11.41 20.30
C MET A 211 -27.09 12.94 20.23
N GLY A 212 -26.24 13.51 19.38
CA GLY A 212 -26.19 14.96 19.17
C GLY A 212 -27.51 15.54 18.68
N ILE A 213 -28.21 14.84 17.78
CA ILE A 213 -29.56 15.21 17.30
C ILE A 213 -30.57 15.12 18.46
N SER A 214 -30.57 14.03 19.23
CA SER A 214 -31.51 13.81 20.35
C SER A 214 -31.38 14.88 21.43
N VAL A 215 -30.19 15.27 21.80
CA VAL A 215 -29.93 16.35 22.78
C VAL A 215 -30.43 17.72 22.31
N ARG A 216 -30.51 17.91 20.98
CA ARG A 216 -30.91 19.19 20.36
C ARG A 216 -32.31 19.15 19.72
N LYS A 217 -33.08 18.13 20.05
CA LYS A 217 -34.42 17.92 19.41
C LYS A 217 -35.34 19.13 19.49
N GLU A 218 -35.37 19.82 20.63
CA GLU A 218 -36.14 21.01 20.83
C GLU A 218 -35.64 22.20 19.98
N GLU A 219 -34.33 22.45 19.96
CA GLU A 219 -33.74 23.51 19.14
C GLU A 219 -34.06 23.26 17.64
N ILE A 220 -33.90 22.01 17.19
CA ILE A 220 -34.17 21.59 15.81
C ILE A 220 -35.68 21.79 15.51
N GLY A 221 -36.57 21.45 16.44
CA GLY A 221 -38.02 21.69 16.31
C GLY A 221 -38.34 23.15 16.10
N ILE A 222 -37.81 24.04 16.94
CA ILE A 222 -37.98 25.48 16.82
C ILE A 222 -37.45 25.99 15.46
N MET A 223 -36.27 25.56 15.04
CA MET A 223 -35.68 25.92 13.74
C MET A 223 -36.60 25.52 12.57
N LYS A 224 -37.21 24.35 12.62
CA LYS A 224 -38.15 23.87 11.62
C LYS A 224 -39.46 24.70 11.64
N TYR A 225 -39.99 25.04 12.81
CA TYR A 225 -41.18 25.87 12.94
C TYR A 225 -41.02 27.27 12.34
N ILE A 226 -39.83 27.87 12.47
CA ILE A 226 -39.52 29.19 11.85
C ILE A 226 -39.09 29.07 10.38
N GLY A 227 -39.13 27.84 9.79
CA GLY A 227 -38.95 27.61 8.36
C GLY A 227 -37.52 27.31 7.92
N ALA A 228 -36.64 26.87 8.82
CA ALA A 228 -35.32 26.41 8.45
C ALA A 228 -35.38 25.18 7.51
N THR A 229 -34.53 25.17 6.48
CA THR A 229 -34.45 24.05 5.56
C THR A 229 -33.77 22.85 6.22
N ASP A 230 -34.14 21.64 5.80
CA ASP A 230 -33.47 20.39 6.27
C ASP A 230 -31.96 20.40 6.06
N ALA A 231 -31.48 21.00 4.95
CA ALA A 231 -30.06 21.14 4.66
C ALA A 231 -29.34 21.99 5.71
N PHE A 232 -29.95 23.10 6.12
CA PHE A 232 -29.42 24.00 7.16
C PHE A 232 -29.32 23.29 8.52
N VAL A 233 -30.31 22.48 8.88
CA VAL A 233 -30.32 21.73 10.13
C VAL A 233 -29.31 20.61 10.15
N ARG A 234 -29.03 19.98 8.98
CA ARG A 234 -28.06 18.86 8.85
C ARG A 234 -26.60 19.31 8.82
N LEU A 235 -26.35 20.50 8.28
CA LEU A 235 -24.98 20.99 8.02
C LEU A 235 -24.06 20.95 9.26
N PRO A 236 -24.48 21.36 10.47
CA PRO A 236 -23.63 21.27 11.67
C PRO A 236 -23.17 19.86 12.01
N PHE A 237 -24.03 18.87 11.81
CA PHE A 237 -23.70 17.46 12.09
C PHE A 237 -22.77 16.84 11.03
N LEU A 238 -22.92 17.27 9.77
CA LEU A 238 -21.98 16.86 8.71
C LEU A 238 -20.58 17.43 8.96
N LEU A 239 -20.51 18.70 9.37
CA LEU A 239 -19.23 19.32 9.72
C LEU A 239 -18.61 18.71 10.98
N GLU A 240 -19.41 18.35 11.98
CA GLU A 240 -18.95 17.59 13.14
C GLU A 240 -18.29 16.28 12.73
N GLY A 241 -18.91 15.49 11.81
CA GLY A 241 -18.35 14.26 11.27
C GLY A 241 -17.05 14.48 10.52
N ILE A 242 -16.95 15.53 9.68
CA ILE A 242 -15.71 15.89 8.99
C ILE A 242 -14.61 16.22 9.98
N VAL A 243 -14.87 17.04 10.99
CA VAL A 243 -13.88 17.44 12.00
C VAL A 243 -13.37 16.22 12.77
N LEU A 244 -14.29 15.34 13.22
CA LEU A 244 -13.91 14.08 13.87
C LEU A 244 -13.07 13.21 12.95
N GLY A 245 -13.42 13.17 11.65
CA GLY A 245 -12.70 12.44 10.63
C GLY A 245 -11.27 12.93 10.41
N VAL A 246 -11.10 14.23 10.29
CA VAL A 246 -9.79 14.87 10.13
C VAL A 246 -8.90 14.65 11.36
N ILE A 247 -9.44 14.86 12.56
CA ILE A 247 -8.70 14.64 13.82
C ILE A 247 -8.33 13.16 13.96
N GLY A 248 -9.29 12.25 13.71
CA GLY A 248 -9.09 10.81 13.76
C GLY A 248 -8.06 10.31 12.74
N ALA A 249 -7.86 11.01 11.62
CA ALA A 249 -6.83 10.69 10.63
C ALA A 249 -5.46 11.32 10.96
N ALA A 250 -5.44 12.56 11.44
CA ALA A 250 -4.19 13.27 11.69
C ALA A 250 -3.34 12.61 12.77
N ILE A 251 -3.96 12.14 13.85
CA ILE A 251 -3.26 11.50 14.98
C ILE A 251 -2.47 10.27 14.53
N PRO A 252 -3.09 9.26 13.87
CA PRO A 252 -2.36 8.08 13.46
C PRO A 252 -1.35 8.36 12.35
N LEU A 253 -1.59 9.30 11.45
CA LEU A 253 -0.60 9.68 10.44
C LEU A 253 0.68 10.20 11.09
N VAL A 254 0.59 11.06 12.10
CA VAL A 254 1.77 11.51 12.85
C VAL A 254 2.44 10.34 13.60
N GLY A 255 1.67 9.48 14.25
CA GLY A 255 2.19 8.30 14.96
C GLY A 255 2.91 7.32 14.03
N LEU A 256 2.36 7.07 12.86
CA LEU A 256 2.96 6.20 11.84
C LEU A 256 4.30 6.72 11.32
N PHE A 257 4.45 8.04 11.20
CA PHE A 257 5.72 8.64 10.80
C PHE A 257 6.86 8.21 11.73
N PHE A 258 6.66 8.35 13.02
CA PHE A 258 7.68 7.96 14.01
C PHE A 258 7.84 6.44 14.08
N LEU A 259 6.73 5.70 14.04
CA LEU A 259 6.76 4.24 14.11
C LEU A 259 7.51 3.64 12.93
N TYR A 260 7.25 4.10 11.70
CA TYR A 260 7.88 3.59 10.49
C TYR A 260 9.39 3.82 10.52
N ASN A 261 9.84 5.05 10.81
CA ASN A 261 11.26 5.36 10.88
C ASN A 261 11.96 4.51 11.96
N SER A 262 11.36 4.39 13.15
CA SER A 262 11.93 3.57 14.22
C SER A 262 11.94 2.07 13.88
N ALA A 263 10.93 1.58 13.17
CA ALA A 263 10.88 0.18 12.74
C ALA A 263 11.96 -0.12 11.69
N VAL A 264 12.13 0.74 10.69
CA VAL A 264 13.16 0.59 9.66
C VAL A 264 14.55 0.63 10.28
N GLU A 265 14.82 1.62 11.15
CA GLU A 265 16.10 1.73 11.85
C GLU A 265 16.39 0.51 12.74
N PHE A 266 15.39 0.02 13.46
CA PHE A 266 15.52 -1.20 14.27
C PHE A 266 15.84 -2.44 13.43
N ILE A 267 15.17 -2.62 12.29
CA ILE A 267 15.40 -3.77 11.40
C ILE A 267 16.81 -3.70 10.82
N LEU A 268 17.24 -2.55 10.29
CA LEU A 268 18.55 -2.39 9.69
C LEU A 268 19.69 -2.55 10.72
N THR A 269 19.51 -2.08 11.96
CA THR A 269 20.54 -2.24 13.01
C THR A 269 20.63 -3.63 13.59
N LYS A 270 19.50 -4.34 13.72
CA LYS A 270 19.48 -5.70 14.31
C LYS A 270 19.88 -6.78 13.31
N PHE A 271 19.58 -6.57 12.04
CA PHE A 271 19.80 -7.55 10.97
C PHE A 271 20.79 -7.00 9.94
N ASN A 272 22.05 -6.79 10.38
CA ASN A 272 23.13 -6.27 9.52
C ASN A 272 23.33 -7.06 8.20
N VAL A 273 22.92 -8.33 8.15
CA VAL A 273 22.95 -9.16 6.94
C VAL A 273 21.96 -8.65 5.88
N LEU A 274 20.92 -7.93 6.29
CA LEU A 274 19.88 -7.41 5.37
C LEU A 274 20.24 -6.05 4.77
N THR A 275 21.25 -5.36 5.28
CA THR A 275 21.62 -4.00 4.84
C THR A 275 22.14 -3.91 3.40
N GLY A 276 22.44 -5.07 2.76
CA GLY A 276 22.85 -5.13 1.34
C GLY A 276 21.76 -5.68 0.40
N ILE A 277 20.69 -6.29 0.97
CA ILE A 277 19.68 -7.02 0.17
C ILE A 277 18.32 -6.32 0.24
N VAL A 278 18.02 -5.62 1.35
CA VAL A 278 16.70 -5.04 1.59
C VAL A 278 16.78 -3.52 1.66
N ASP A 279 16.27 -2.86 0.63
CA ASP A 279 16.06 -1.42 0.62
C ASP A 279 14.61 -1.09 0.94
N PHE A 280 14.38 -0.49 2.13
CA PHE A 280 13.06 0.01 2.50
C PHE A 280 12.71 1.28 1.75
N ILE A 281 11.44 1.43 1.38
CA ILE A 281 10.95 2.63 0.72
C ILE A 281 11.12 3.82 1.68
N PRO A 282 11.68 4.96 1.23
CA PRO A 282 11.75 6.18 2.05
C PRO A 282 10.37 6.61 2.52
N ILE A 283 10.27 7.05 3.78
CA ILE A 283 9.00 7.45 4.41
C ILE A 283 8.20 8.45 3.57
N TRP A 284 8.86 9.37 2.89
CA TRP A 284 8.22 10.41 2.08
C TRP A 284 7.44 9.83 0.90
N GLN A 285 7.97 8.80 0.23
CA GLN A 285 7.28 8.12 -0.87
C GLN A 285 6.04 7.37 -0.38
N ILE A 286 6.11 6.73 0.79
CA ILE A 286 4.94 6.09 1.39
C ILE A 286 3.88 7.14 1.74
N TYR A 287 4.30 8.32 2.22
CA TYR A 287 3.40 9.38 2.66
C TYR A 287 2.70 10.10 1.52
N GLU A 288 3.25 10.12 0.31
CA GLU A 288 2.57 10.64 -0.89
C GLU A 288 1.23 9.94 -1.13
N GLY A 289 1.16 8.62 -0.93
CA GLY A 289 -0.08 7.85 -1.02
C GLY A 289 -0.88 7.79 0.29
N LEU A 290 -0.18 7.67 1.42
CA LEU A 290 -0.81 7.45 2.73
C LEU A 290 -1.58 8.68 3.25
N ILE A 291 -1.08 9.90 3.05
CA ILE A 291 -1.75 11.14 3.49
C ILE A 291 -3.10 11.31 2.80
N PRO A 292 -3.18 11.35 1.45
CA PRO A 292 -4.47 11.52 0.79
C PRO A 292 -5.42 10.37 1.06
N MET A 293 -4.94 9.13 1.15
CA MET A 293 -5.74 7.97 1.49
C MET A 293 -6.28 8.05 2.92
N GLY A 294 -5.43 8.34 3.91
CA GLY A 294 -5.82 8.44 5.32
C GLY A 294 -6.82 9.57 5.59
N LEU A 295 -6.55 10.77 5.02
CA LEU A 295 -7.47 11.91 5.12
C LEU A 295 -8.78 11.64 4.35
N GLY A 296 -8.69 11.04 3.16
CA GLY A 296 -9.87 10.67 2.37
C GLY A 296 -10.76 9.66 3.09
N LEU A 297 -10.19 8.65 3.73
CA LEU A 297 -10.91 7.69 4.57
C LEU A 297 -11.53 8.37 5.79
N GLY A 298 -10.76 9.19 6.52
CA GLY A 298 -11.24 9.87 7.71
C GLY A 298 -12.44 10.80 7.41
N VAL A 299 -12.30 11.66 6.41
CA VAL A 299 -13.39 12.56 5.95
C VAL A 299 -14.55 11.75 5.37
N GLY A 300 -14.27 10.71 4.58
CA GLY A 300 -15.28 9.85 3.97
C GLY A 300 -16.15 9.15 5.01
N ILE A 301 -15.52 8.51 6.01
CA ILE A 301 -16.22 7.84 7.11
C ILE A 301 -17.05 8.86 7.91
N GLY A 302 -16.45 10.02 8.23
CA GLY A 302 -17.09 11.10 8.95
C GLY A 302 -18.34 11.62 8.24
N LEU A 303 -18.24 11.87 6.94
CA LEU A 303 -19.33 12.31 6.09
C LEU A 303 -20.42 11.24 5.96
N LEU A 304 -20.05 10.00 5.62
CA LEU A 304 -21.02 8.92 5.41
C LEU A 304 -21.82 8.63 6.69
N GLY A 305 -21.12 8.46 7.83
CA GLY A 305 -21.79 8.21 9.11
C GLY A 305 -22.75 9.32 9.51
N SER A 306 -22.33 10.58 9.37
CA SER A 306 -23.17 11.74 9.68
C SER A 306 -24.32 11.91 8.70
N PHE A 307 -24.09 11.66 7.40
CA PHE A 307 -25.12 11.80 6.37
C PHE A 307 -26.24 10.76 6.54
N PHE A 308 -25.90 9.49 6.71
CA PHE A 308 -26.91 8.44 6.90
C PHE A 308 -27.73 8.67 8.16
N THR A 309 -27.09 9.07 9.26
CA THR A 309 -27.78 9.31 10.53
C THR A 309 -28.70 10.52 10.47
N THR A 310 -28.22 11.63 9.92
CA THR A 310 -29.04 12.84 9.80
C THR A 310 -30.25 12.61 8.87
N ARG A 311 -30.06 11.84 7.79
CA ARG A 311 -31.17 11.49 6.89
C ARG A 311 -32.23 10.62 7.58
N LYS A 312 -31.80 9.70 8.47
CA LYS A 312 -32.74 8.80 9.18
C LYS A 312 -33.47 9.51 10.30
N HIS A 313 -32.82 10.35 11.11
CA HIS A 313 -33.36 10.91 12.33
C HIS A 313 -34.00 12.30 12.16
N LEU A 314 -33.75 13.02 11.07
CA LEU A 314 -34.36 14.31 10.76
C LEU A 314 -35.55 14.23 9.80
N ARG A 315 -35.96 13.01 9.40
CA ARG A 315 -37.26 12.78 8.76
C ARG A 315 -38.32 12.77 9.84
N VAL A 316 -38.80 13.94 10.21
CA VAL A 316 -40.02 14.17 11.00
C VAL A 316 -40.96 15.05 10.18
#